data_ddd7b66ddaba97d567a0737f4f039690
#
_entry.id   ddd7b66ddaba97d567a0737f4f039690
#
_cell.length_a   1.000
_cell.length_b   1.000
_cell.length_c   1.000
_cell.angle_alpha   90.00
_cell.angle_beta   90.00
_cell.angle_gamma   90.00
#
_symmetry.space_group_name_H-M   'P 1'
#
loop_
_entity.id
_entity.type
_entity.pdbx_description
1 polymer ?
#
loop_
_entity_poly.entity_id
_entity_poly.type
_entity_poly.pdbx_seq_one_letter_code
_entity_poly.pdbx_strand_id
1 'polypeptide(L)'
;MAFEGLTEKLTSVFNKLRGKGHLSEADVKEAMREIRLALLEADVSYKVVKDFIKTVTDRAIGEDILASLTPAQMVIKIVNEEMTALMGGEAAQLNYADTPPTVIMMVGLQGAGKTTNAAKLANFLRGKKSRRPLLVACDVYRPAAIKQLEVVGAQLDIPVFQMGQIDPVTIAKEAVAHAKKHGNDLVFLDTAGRLHVDEELMDELRNIKAAVNPNEILLVVDAMIGQDAVNAASAFDEALDITGVMLTKLDGDARGGAALSIKAITGKPIKFIGVGEKLDAIEIFHPDRMASRILGMGDVLSLIEKAQATIDEEKAKELEQKIRKNRFTLQDFYDQIQATKKMGSMGDILGKLPGLSGKLDESQLDDNMFAKTEAIILSMTKKEREDASLINASRRRRIAMGSGTTVADVNALLKQFGMMQTLTKQMSRGKMPRGLKGLLGGGGGLEMNSLGEMGRGGFGMGAHSAGRQRKSNKRKKKKR
;
A
#
# COMPACT_ATOMS: atom_id res chain seq x y z
N MET A 1 -0.36 -2.10 -10.23
CA MET A 1 -0.41 -2.44 -8.77
C MET A 1 0.10 -3.85 -8.55
N ALA A 2 0.64 -4.15 -7.36
CA ALA A 2 1.08 -5.51 -7.04
C ALA A 2 -0.07 -6.53 -7.23
N PHE A 3 0.23 -7.66 -7.84
CA PHE A 3 -0.70 -8.79 -8.06
C PHE A 3 -1.91 -8.51 -8.97
N GLU A 4 -1.96 -7.44 -9.71
CA GLU A 4 -3.16 -7.01 -10.46
C GLU A 4 -3.68 -8.12 -11.40
N GLY A 5 -2.82 -8.74 -12.20
CA GLY A 5 -3.21 -9.81 -13.11
C GLY A 5 -3.77 -11.06 -12.40
N LEU A 6 -3.19 -11.44 -11.27
CA LEU A 6 -3.69 -12.56 -10.46
C LEU A 6 -5.02 -12.20 -9.79
N THR A 7 -5.11 -11.00 -9.21
CA THR A 7 -6.31 -10.50 -8.53
C THR A 7 -7.52 -10.45 -9.47
N GLU A 8 -7.36 -9.94 -10.70
CA GLU A 8 -8.45 -9.89 -11.68
C GLU A 8 -8.99 -11.28 -12.02
N LYS A 9 -8.10 -12.25 -12.26
CA LYS A 9 -8.49 -13.62 -12.57
C LYS A 9 -9.23 -14.28 -11.41
N LEU A 10 -8.68 -14.20 -10.19
CA LEU A 10 -9.30 -14.78 -9.00
C LEU A 10 -10.65 -14.12 -8.70
N THR A 11 -10.75 -12.80 -8.82
CA THR A 11 -12.02 -12.07 -8.63
C THR A 11 -13.06 -12.52 -9.65
N SER A 12 -12.68 -12.76 -10.91
CA SER A 12 -13.57 -13.29 -11.94
C SER A 12 -14.13 -14.66 -11.56
N VAL A 13 -13.28 -15.58 -11.08
CA VAL A 13 -13.69 -16.93 -10.63
C VAL A 13 -14.65 -16.81 -9.45
N PHE A 14 -14.35 -15.97 -8.47
CA PHE A 14 -15.22 -15.79 -7.29
C PHE A 14 -16.56 -15.16 -7.62
N ASN A 15 -16.61 -14.24 -8.58
CA ASN A 15 -17.87 -13.66 -9.06
C ASN A 15 -18.75 -14.71 -9.75
N LYS A 16 -18.16 -15.64 -10.52
CA LYS A 16 -18.88 -16.77 -11.10
C LYS A 16 -19.47 -17.68 -10.01
N LEU A 17 -18.70 -18.00 -8.96
CA LEU A 17 -19.17 -18.79 -7.83
C LEU A 17 -20.30 -18.10 -7.07
N ARG A 18 -20.16 -16.79 -6.79
CA ARG A 18 -21.22 -16.02 -6.08
C ARG A 18 -22.53 -15.94 -6.85
N GLY A 19 -22.49 -16.01 -8.18
CA GLY A 19 -23.68 -16.00 -9.03
C GLY A 19 -24.49 -17.31 -8.98
N LYS A 20 -23.92 -18.39 -8.42
CA LYS A 20 -24.60 -19.70 -8.28
C LYS A 20 -25.21 -19.81 -6.87
N GLY A 21 -26.51 -19.93 -6.78
CA GLY A 21 -27.23 -20.05 -5.49
C GLY A 21 -26.92 -21.34 -4.73
N HIS A 22 -26.62 -22.42 -5.47
CA HIS A 22 -26.14 -23.71 -4.95
C HIS A 22 -24.85 -24.08 -5.67
N LEU A 23 -23.91 -24.70 -4.96
CA LEU A 23 -22.67 -25.20 -5.55
C LEU A 23 -22.71 -26.74 -5.54
N SER A 24 -22.37 -27.34 -6.67
CA SER A 24 -22.09 -28.79 -6.79
C SER A 24 -20.59 -29.02 -6.66
N GLU A 25 -20.18 -30.26 -6.39
CA GLU A 25 -18.76 -30.63 -6.46
C GLU A 25 -18.12 -30.31 -7.82
N ALA A 26 -18.87 -30.42 -8.92
CA ALA A 26 -18.39 -30.09 -10.25
C ALA A 26 -18.06 -28.61 -10.38
N ASP A 27 -18.90 -27.73 -9.79
CA ASP A 27 -18.68 -26.28 -9.79
C ASP A 27 -17.41 -25.90 -8.99
N VAL A 28 -17.20 -26.56 -7.84
CA VAL A 28 -15.99 -26.36 -7.04
C VAL A 28 -14.75 -26.82 -7.79
N LYS A 29 -14.79 -28.01 -8.42
CA LYS A 29 -13.68 -28.55 -9.21
C LYS A 29 -13.34 -27.66 -10.40
N GLU A 30 -14.35 -27.11 -11.09
CA GLU A 30 -14.16 -26.15 -12.18
C GLU A 30 -13.49 -24.87 -11.69
N ALA A 31 -13.96 -24.29 -10.59
CA ALA A 31 -13.37 -23.11 -10.00
C ALA A 31 -11.90 -23.35 -9.57
N MET A 32 -11.62 -24.51 -8.96
CA MET A 32 -10.26 -24.89 -8.57
C MET A 32 -9.35 -25.07 -9.79
N ARG A 33 -9.88 -25.54 -10.93
CA ARG A 33 -9.13 -25.58 -12.18
C ARG A 33 -8.77 -24.19 -12.69
N GLU A 34 -9.69 -23.24 -12.65
CA GLU A 34 -9.44 -21.85 -13.06
C GLU A 34 -8.43 -21.18 -12.11
N ILE A 35 -8.57 -21.36 -10.78
CA ILE A 35 -7.61 -20.88 -9.77
C ILE A 35 -6.22 -21.46 -10.02
N ARG A 36 -6.13 -22.77 -10.29
CA ARG A 36 -4.86 -23.41 -10.65
C ARG A 36 -4.16 -22.76 -11.84
N LEU A 37 -4.91 -22.48 -12.90
CA LEU A 37 -4.37 -21.82 -14.08
C LEU A 37 -3.90 -20.40 -13.76
N ALA A 38 -4.70 -19.64 -13.01
CA ALA A 38 -4.33 -18.28 -12.58
C ALA A 38 -3.03 -18.24 -11.76
N LEU A 39 -2.85 -19.19 -10.83
CA LEU A 39 -1.64 -19.30 -10.01
C LEU A 39 -0.41 -19.70 -10.84
N LEU A 40 -0.56 -20.62 -11.80
CA LEU A 40 0.54 -21.02 -12.69
C LEU A 40 0.94 -19.87 -13.65
N GLU A 41 -0.01 -19.12 -14.18
CA GLU A 41 0.26 -17.94 -15.00
C GLU A 41 0.90 -16.79 -14.19
N ALA A 42 0.67 -16.77 -12.87
CA ALA A 42 1.34 -15.88 -11.94
C ALA A 42 2.75 -16.35 -11.51
N ASP A 43 3.32 -17.34 -12.18
CA ASP A 43 4.63 -17.92 -11.89
C ASP A 43 4.74 -18.56 -10.48
N VAL A 44 3.63 -19.04 -9.91
CA VAL A 44 3.69 -19.85 -8.68
C VAL A 44 4.25 -21.23 -9.01
N SER A 45 5.13 -21.76 -8.16
CA SER A 45 5.73 -23.09 -8.32
C SER A 45 4.66 -24.18 -8.48
N TYR A 46 4.81 -25.05 -9.49
CA TYR A 46 3.86 -26.13 -9.79
C TYR A 46 3.57 -27.03 -8.58
N LYS A 47 4.61 -27.38 -7.78
CA LYS A 47 4.45 -28.19 -6.57
C LYS A 47 3.55 -27.48 -5.57
N VAL A 48 3.81 -26.21 -5.32
CA VAL A 48 3.02 -25.37 -4.40
C VAL A 48 1.56 -25.26 -4.85
N VAL A 49 1.34 -24.99 -6.15
CA VAL A 49 -0.01 -24.93 -6.73
C VAL A 49 -0.75 -26.24 -6.58
N LYS A 50 -0.08 -27.38 -6.87
CA LYS A 50 -0.68 -28.72 -6.76
C LYS A 50 -1.16 -29.00 -5.33
N ASP A 51 -0.30 -28.75 -4.35
CA ASP A 51 -0.59 -29.03 -2.94
C ASP A 51 -1.70 -28.08 -2.44
N PHE A 52 -1.62 -26.80 -2.76
CA PHE A 52 -2.65 -25.81 -2.45
C PHE A 52 -4.03 -26.18 -3.01
N ILE A 53 -4.12 -26.47 -4.32
CA ILE A 53 -5.40 -26.84 -4.97
C ILE A 53 -5.96 -28.11 -4.35
N LYS A 54 -5.13 -29.09 -4.02
CA LYS A 54 -5.57 -30.32 -3.34
C LYS A 54 -6.19 -29.98 -1.99
N THR A 55 -5.48 -29.26 -1.13
CA THR A 55 -5.94 -28.91 0.22
C THR A 55 -7.24 -28.12 0.18
N VAL A 56 -7.32 -27.08 -0.69
CA VAL A 56 -8.54 -26.29 -0.83
C VAL A 56 -9.70 -27.15 -1.35
N THR A 57 -9.47 -28.01 -2.35
CA THR A 57 -10.50 -28.88 -2.91
C THR A 57 -11.05 -29.83 -1.86
N ASP A 58 -10.16 -30.52 -1.11
CA ASP A 58 -10.54 -31.48 -0.07
C ASP A 58 -11.38 -30.81 1.03
N ARG A 59 -11.04 -29.55 1.40
CA ARG A 59 -11.82 -28.77 2.37
C ARG A 59 -13.15 -28.24 1.81
N ALA A 60 -13.19 -27.86 0.54
CA ALA A 60 -14.35 -27.21 -0.10
C ALA A 60 -15.45 -28.19 -0.55
N ILE A 61 -15.14 -29.47 -0.74
CA ILE A 61 -16.10 -30.50 -1.16
C ILE A 61 -16.86 -31.12 0.02
N GLY A 62 -16.57 -30.77 1.28
CA GLY A 62 -17.28 -31.25 2.45
C GLY A 62 -18.79 -31.01 2.35
N GLU A 63 -19.60 -31.99 2.76
CA GLU A 63 -21.07 -31.92 2.70
C GLU A 63 -21.61 -30.69 3.43
N ASP A 64 -21.05 -30.32 4.58
CA ASP A 64 -21.42 -29.15 5.37
C ASP A 64 -21.23 -27.83 4.60
N ILE A 65 -20.20 -27.76 3.73
CA ILE A 65 -19.92 -26.57 2.92
C ILE A 65 -20.94 -26.44 1.77
N LEU A 66 -21.17 -27.54 1.05
CA LEU A 66 -22.07 -27.56 -0.10
C LEU A 66 -23.53 -27.36 0.31
N ALA A 67 -23.92 -27.84 1.49
CA ALA A 67 -25.27 -27.69 2.07
C ALA A 67 -25.48 -26.33 2.76
N SER A 68 -24.47 -25.50 2.92
CA SER A 68 -24.60 -24.21 3.60
C SER A 68 -25.47 -23.21 2.80
N LEU A 69 -26.05 -22.22 3.49
CA LEU A 69 -26.80 -21.14 2.84
C LEU A 69 -25.93 -20.21 1.99
N THR A 70 -24.62 -20.23 2.20
CA THR A 70 -23.65 -19.37 1.49
C THR A 70 -22.40 -20.15 1.06
N PRO A 71 -22.55 -21.22 0.24
CA PRO A 71 -21.42 -22.11 -0.10
C PRO A 71 -20.30 -21.38 -0.83
N ALA A 72 -20.62 -20.44 -1.72
CA ALA A 72 -19.58 -19.66 -2.42
C ALA A 72 -18.72 -18.83 -1.45
N GLN A 73 -19.31 -18.23 -0.41
CA GLN A 73 -18.56 -17.48 0.60
C GLN A 73 -17.67 -18.38 1.43
N MET A 74 -18.14 -19.59 1.75
CA MET A 74 -17.33 -20.58 2.47
C MET A 74 -16.13 -21.05 1.65
N VAL A 75 -16.30 -21.31 0.37
CA VAL A 75 -15.18 -21.66 -0.53
C VAL A 75 -14.16 -20.52 -0.62
N ILE A 76 -14.61 -19.27 -0.77
CA ILE A 76 -13.71 -18.10 -0.82
C ILE A 76 -12.95 -17.95 0.52
N LYS A 77 -13.62 -18.17 1.65
CA LYS A 77 -12.99 -18.16 2.97
C LYS A 77 -11.90 -19.22 3.09
N ILE A 78 -12.17 -20.45 2.65
CA ILE A 78 -11.19 -21.53 2.63
C ILE A 78 -9.97 -21.16 1.78
N VAL A 79 -10.20 -20.62 0.57
CA VAL A 79 -9.11 -20.15 -0.30
C VAL A 79 -8.25 -19.08 0.39
N ASN A 80 -8.88 -18.13 1.10
CA ASN A 80 -8.18 -17.08 1.83
C ASN A 80 -7.35 -17.63 3.00
N GLU A 81 -7.91 -18.54 3.78
CA GLU A 81 -7.23 -19.19 4.88
C GLU A 81 -6.02 -20.01 4.42
N GLU A 82 -6.18 -20.81 3.38
CA GLU A 82 -5.09 -21.62 2.82
C GLU A 82 -4.01 -20.74 2.15
N MET A 83 -4.40 -19.67 1.48
CA MET A 83 -3.44 -18.71 0.91
C MET A 83 -2.66 -17.99 2.01
N THR A 84 -3.32 -17.60 3.09
CA THR A 84 -2.66 -17.01 4.27
C THR A 84 -1.68 -18.00 4.91
N ALA A 85 -2.09 -19.24 5.10
CA ALA A 85 -1.24 -20.30 5.64
C ALA A 85 -0.02 -20.57 4.74
N LEU A 86 -0.21 -20.61 3.41
CA LEU A 86 0.85 -20.78 2.42
C LEU A 86 1.94 -19.70 2.53
N MET A 87 1.55 -18.46 2.84
CA MET A 87 2.46 -17.32 3.00
C MET A 87 3.06 -17.21 4.42
N GLY A 88 2.66 -18.09 5.36
CA GLY A 88 3.26 -18.16 6.69
C GLY A 88 2.30 -17.94 7.86
N GLY A 89 1.02 -17.69 7.61
CA GLY A 89 -0.02 -17.53 8.63
C GLY A 89 0.02 -16.17 9.32
N GLU A 90 1.08 -15.89 10.07
CA GLU A 90 1.26 -14.65 10.85
C GLU A 90 2.48 -13.85 10.39
N ALA A 91 2.50 -12.57 10.75
CA ALA A 91 3.63 -11.69 10.47
C ALA A 91 4.85 -12.08 11.31
N ALA A 92 5.97 -12.38 10.65
CA ALA A 92 7.21 -12.75 11.33
C ALA A 92 7.99 -11.53 11.80
N GLN A 93 8.55 -11.63 13.00
CA GLN A 93 9.37 -10.56 13.60
C GLN A 93 10.86 -10.78 13.32
N LEU A 94 11.65 -9.70 13.49
CA LEU A 94 13.11 -9.79 13.50
C LEU A 94 13.61 -10.47 14.79
N ASN A 95 14.67 -11.23 14.67
CA ASN A 95 15.40 -11.77 15.81
C ASN A 95 16.37 -10.71 16.34
N TYR A 96 16.14 -10.24 17.55
CA TYR A 96 16.99 -9.26 18.19
C TYR A 96 18.01 -9.97 19.10
N ALA A 97 19.20 -9.38 19.23
CA ALA A 97 20.18 -9.80 20.20
C ALA A 97 19.71 -9.46 21.63
N ASP A 98 20.00 -10.32 22.58
CA ASP A 98 19.75 -10.01 24.01
C ASP A 98 20.60 -8.85 24.48
N THR A 99 21.81 -8.71 23.93
CA THR A 99 22.72 -7.58 24.20
C THR A 99 23.09 -6.88 22.89
N PRO A 100 22.92 -5.53 22.83
CA PRO A 100 23.27 -4.76 21.64
C PRO A 100 24.74 -4.87 21.24
N PRO A 101 25.05 -4.76 19.96
CA PRO A 101 24.15 -4.53 18.84
C PRO A 101 23.53 -5.81 18.29
N THR A 102 22.31 -5.70 17.75
CA THR A 102 21.73 -6.69 16.83
C THR A 102 22.39 -6.55 15.47
N VAL A 103 22.94 -7.62 14.94
CA VAL A 103 23.57 -7.65 13.62
C VAL A 103 22.61 -8.24 12.60
N ILE A 104 22.32 -7.49 11.55
CA ILE A 104 21.45 -7.86 10.43
C ILE A 104 22.31 -7.91 9.17
N MET A 105 22.43 -9.09 8.57
CA MET A 105 23.20 -9.30 7.35
C MET A 105 22.24 -9.33 6.14
N MET A 106 22.40 -8.40 5.21
CA MET A 106 21.61 -8.32 4.00
C MET A 106 22.28 -9.08 2.87
N VAL A 107 21.68 -10.17 2.41
CA VAL A 107 22.23 -11.03 1.35
C VAL A 107 21.32 -11.09 0.14
N GLY A 108 21.80 -11.52 -1.02
CA GLY A 108 20.99 -11.67 -2.24
C GLY A 108 21.75 -11.30 -3.51
N LEU A 109 21.12 -11.54 -4.65
CA LEU A 109 21.71 -11.29 -5.97
C LEU A 109 21.95 -9.78 -6.24
N GLN A 110 22.76 -9.48 -7.23
CA GLN A 110 22.98 -8.12 -7.72
C GLN A 110 21.67 -7.54 -8.27
N GLY A 111 21.39 -6.29 -7.96
CA GLY A 111 20.16 -5.63 -8.42
C GLY A 111 18.90 -5.95 -7.62
N ALA A 112 18.96 -6.87 -6.65
CA ALA A 112 17.82 -7.18 -5.79
C ALA A 112 17.44 -6.02 -4.83
N GLY A 113 18.28 -5.00 -4.69
CA GLY A 113 18.00 -3.81 -3.89
C GLY A 113 18.50 -3.87 -2.45
N LYS A 114 19.54 -4.66 -2.15
CA LYS A 114 20.13 -4.80 -0.80
C LYS A 114 20.45 -3.46 -0.15
N THR A 115 21.30 -2.66 -0.78
CA THR A 115 21.76 -1.35 -0.28
C THR A 115 20.61 -0.42 0.06
N THR A 116 19.65 -0.26 -0.87
CA THR A 116 18.50 0.62 -0.66
C THR A 116 17.60 0.11 0.45
N ASN A 117 17.35 -1.20 0.51
CA ASN A 117 16.45 -1.77 1.50
C ASN A 117 17.10 -1.94 2.88
N ALA A 118 18.42 -2.08 2.97
CA ALA A 118 19.15 -1.95 4.24
C ALA A 118 18.89 -0.58 4.87
N ALA A 119 19.01 0.48 4.09
CA ALA A 119 18.75 1.84 4.54
C ALA A 119 17.26 2.10 4.86
N LYS A 120 16.33 1.60 4.03
CA LYS A 120 14.87 1.69 4.30
C LYS A 120 14.52 0.99 5.61
N LEU A 121 15.02 -0.23 5.84
CA LEU A 121 14.76 -0.99 7.05
C LEU A 121 15.37 -0.32 8.27
N ALA A 122 16.60 0.20 8.16
CA ALA A 122 17.25 0.97 9.21
C ALA A 122 16.41 2.20 9.60
N ASN A 123 15.92 2.97 8.62
CA ASN A 123 15.06 4.13 8.85
C ASN A 123 13.71 3.74 9.50
N PHE A 124 13.09 2.68 9.01
CA PHE A 124 11.84 2.16 9.56
C PHE A 124 11.97 1.76 11.04
N LEU A 125 13.04 1.05 11.41
CA LEU A 125 13.28 0.63 12.79
C LEU A 125 13.68 1.80 13.69
N ARG A 126 14.41 2.80 13.18
CA ARG A 126 14.71 4.03 13.88
C ARG A 126 13.41 4.78 14.24
N GLY A 127 12.52 4.96 13.28
CA GLY A 127 11.28 5.70 13.47
C GLY A 127 10.27 5.01 14.39
N LYS A 128 10.04 3.70 14.18
CA LYS A 128 9.03 2.95 14.94
C LYS A 128 9.49 2.43 16.30
N LYS A 129 10.79 2.17 16.48
CA LYS A 129 11.32 1.52 17.70
C LYS A 129 12.42 2.31 18.39
N SER A 130 12.63 3.56 18.00
CA SER A 130 13.67 4.47 18.56
C SER A 130 15.07 3.84 18.60
N ARG A 131 15.41 3.04 17.56
CA ARG A 131 16.70 2.35 17.44
C ARG A 131 17.76 3.26 16.88
N ARG A 132 19.03 2.95 17.12
CA ARG A 132 20.22 3.66 16.62
C ARG A 132 20.97 2.79 15.61
N PRO A 133 20.55 2.76 14.33
CA PRO A 133 21.16 1.93 13.32
C PRO A 133 22.51 2.45 12.87
N LEU A 134 23.38 1.52 12.43
CA LEU A 134 24.63 1.75 11.71
C LEU A 134 24.57 0.96 10.40
N LEU A 135 24.76 1.64 9.27
CA LEU A 135 24.93 0.98 7.97
C LEU A 135 26.40 0.66 7.74
N VAL A 136 26.69 -0.51 7.18
CA VAL A 136 28.07 -0.99 6.96
C VAL A 136 28.26 -1.40 5.52
N ALA A 137 29.24 -0.79 4.85
CA ALA A 137 29.57 -1.06 3.45
C ALA A 137 30.49 -2.29 3.32
N CYS A 138 29.92 -3.48 3.14
CA CYS A 138 30.67 -4.72 2.87
C CYS A 138 30.71 -5.08 1.37
N ASP A 139 30.00 -4.35 0.46
CA ASP A 139 30.15 -4.49 -0.99
C ASP A 139 31.38 -3.68 -1.46
N VAL A 140 32.55 -4.27 -1.30
CA VAL A 140 33.85 -3.62 -1.58
C VAL A 140 34.28 -3.72 -3.04
N TYR A 141 33.66 -4.61 -3.82
CA TYR A 141 34.03 -4.85 -5.22
C TYR A 141 33.52 -3.76 -6.16
N ARG A 142 32.53 -3.00 -5.71
CA ARG A 142 31.94 -1.90 -6.48
C ARG A 142 32.10 -0.58 -5.73
N PRO A 143 33.10 0.26 -6.09
CA PRO A 143 33.29 1.54 -5.42
C PRO A 143 32.06 2.44 -5.39
N ALA A 144 31.24 2.34 -6.42
CA ALA A 144 29.95 3.04 -6.47
C ALA A 144 28.95 2.57 -5.41
N ALA A 145 29.02 1.31 -4.94
CA ALA A 145 28.11 0.79 -3.90
C ALA A 145 28.41 1.43 -2.53
N ILE A 146 29.67 1.57 -2.17
CA ILE A 146 30.08 2.26 -0.93
C ILE A 146 29.53 3.70 -0.95
N LYS A 147 29.79 4.43 -2.05
CA LYS A 147 29.30 5.81 -2.19
C LYS A 147 27.78 5.89 -2.21
N GLN A 148 27.10 4.93 -2.82
CA GLN A 148 25.64 4.85 -2.81
C GLN A 148 25.10 4.71 -1.38
N LEU A 149 25.70 3.82 -0.57
CA LEU A 149 25.31 3.63 0.81
C LEU A 149 25.55 4.91 1.65
N GLU A 150 26.66 5.61 1.44
CA GLU A 150 26.95 6.89 2.09
C GLU A 150 25.91 7.96 1.74
N VAL A 151 25.56 8.09 0.45
CA VAL A 151 24.55 9.06 -0.01
C VAL A 151 23.19 8.77 0.62
N VAL A 152 22.76 7.52 0.61
CA VAL A 152 21.47 7.13 1.18
C VAL A 152 21.47 7.26 2.72
N GLY A 153 22.57 6.91 3.37
CA GLY A 153 22.77 7.11 4.80
C GLY A 153 22.68 8.59 5.19
N ALA A 154 23.33 9.47 4.43
CA ALA A 154 23.29 10.91 4.64
C ALA A 154 21.87 11.49 4.44
N GLN A 155 21.11 11.03 3.42
CA GLN A 155 19.73 11.45 3.20
C GLN A 155 18.82 11.09 4.37
N LEU A 156 19.11 10.00 5.06
CA LEU A 156 18.34 9.50 6.19
C LEU A 156 18.90 9.94 7.54
N ASP A 157 20.02 10.64 7.58
CA ASP A 157 20.75 10.95 8.83
C ASP A 157 21.08 9.67 9.64
N ILE A 158 21.56 8.62 8.94
CA ILE A 158 22.02 7.36 9.52
C ILE A 158 23.51 7.22 9.26
N PRO A 159 24.32 6.98 10.30
CA PRO A 159 25.77 6.83 10.13
C PRO A 159 26.11 5.60 9.27
N VAL A 160 27.14 5.77 8.43
CA VAL A 160 27.69 4.72 7.58
C VAL A 160 29.12 4.42 8.00
N PHE A 161 29.41 3.15 8.24
CA PHE A 161 30.76 2.66 8.50
C PHE A 161 31.34 2.05 7.23
N GLN A 162 32.52 2.47 6.85
CA GLN A 162 33.26 1.95 5.70
C GLN A 162 34.76 2.00 5.98
N MET A 163 35.52 1.13 5.37
CA MET A 163 36.97 1.04 5.45
C MET A 163 37.62 0.96 4.06
N GLY A 164 36.92 1.42 3.03
CA GLY A 164 37.36 1.31 1.65
C GLY A 164 37.29 -0.13 1.12
N GLN A 165 38.19 -0.44 0.18
CA GLN A 165 38.22 -1.74 -0.51
C GLN A 165 39.17 -2.71 0.17
N ILE A 166 38.81 -3.15 1.39
CA ILE A 166 39.56 -4.19 2.13
C ILE A 166 38.65 -5.41 2.31
N ASP A 167 39.19 -6.46 2.94
CA ASP A 167 38.43 -7.69 3.23
C ASP A 167 37.09 -7.43 3.95
N PRO A 168 35.96 -7.89 3.39
CA PRO A 168 34.63 -7.67 3.96
C PRO A 168 34.45 -8.27 5.35
N VAL A 169 35.14 -9.36 5.64
CA VAL A 169 35.09 -10.04 6.96
C VAL A 169 35.70 -9.11 8.02
N THR A 170 36.80 -8.47 7.69
CA THR A 170 37.45 -7.49 8.57
C THR A 170 36.56 -6.26 8.79
N ILE A 171 35.95 -5.74 7.73
CA ILE A 171 35.00 -4.61 7.83
C ILE A 171 33.85 -4.96 8.77
N ALA A 172 33.26 -6.15 8.63
CA ALA A 172 32.14 -6.58 9.45
C ALA A 172 32.52 -6.67 10.95
N LYS A 173 33.69 -7.21 11.27
CA LYS A 173 34.21 -7.30 12.66
C LYS A 173 34.42 -5.91 13.27
N GLU A 174 35.12 -5.05 12.55
CA GLU A 174 35.42 -3.68 13.01
C GLU A 174 34.14 -2.84 13.15
N ALA A 175 33.16 -3.03 12.27
CA ALA A 175 31.88 -2.37 12.36
C ALA A 175 31.10 -2.75 13.63
N VAL A 176 31.09 -4.04 14.00
CA VAL A 176 30.46 -4.48 15.25
C VAL A 176 31.18 -3.90 16.48
N ALA A 177 32.51 -3.86 16.47
CA ALA A 177 33.30 -3.22 17.53
C ALA A 177 33.03 -1.72 17.60
N HIS A 178 32.95 -1.04 16.46
CA HIS A 178 32.59 0.38 16.36
C HIS A 178 31.19 0.63 16.92
N ALA A 179 30.19 -0.18 16.55
CA ALA A 179 28.82 -0.05 17.03
C ALA A 179 28.73 -0.15 18.55
N LYS A 180 29.42 -1.12 19.16
CA LYS A 180 29.54 -1.26 20.63
C LYS A 180 30.12 -0.02 21.29
N LYS A 181 31.19 0.53 20.72
CA LYS A 181 31.87 1.72 21.26
C LYS A 181 31.02 2.99 21.17
N HIS A 182 30.24 3.15 20.08
CA HIS A 182 29.45 4.36 19.82
C HIS A 182 27.99 4.23 20.23
N GLY A 183 27.60 3.07 20.77
CA GLY A 183 26.27 2.84 21.29
C GLY A 183 25.20 2.68 20.20
N ASN A 184 25.57 2.25 18.98
CA ASN A 184 24.62 1.80 17.98
C ASN A 184 24.04 0.44 18.43
N ASP A 185 22.74 0.27 18.34
CA ASP A 185 22.05 -0.94 18.79
C ASP A 185 21.61 -1.85 17.65
N LEU A 186 21.73 -1.37 16.41
CA LEU A 186 21.49 -2.13 15.18
C LEU A 186 22.68 -1.94 14.22
N VAL A 187 23.13 -3.02 13.60
CA VAL A 187 24.18 -3.01 12.57
C VAL A 187 23.64 -3.71 11.32
N PHE A 188 23.63 -3.00 10.20
CA PHE A 188 23.21 -3.52 8.90
C PHE A 188 24.44 -3.75 8.02
N LEU A 189 24.76 -5.01 7.74
CA LEU A 189 25.84 -5.37 6.84
C LEU A 189 25.29 -5.45 5.41
N ASP A 190 25.60 -4.44 4.58
CA ASP A 190 25.27 -4.44 3.16
C ASP A 190 26.33 -5.21 2.40
N THR A 191 26.06 -6.50 2.12
CA THR A 191 27.04 -7.40 1.50
C THR A 191 27.04 -7.31 -0.03
N ALA A 192 28.11 -7.78 -0.64
CA ALA A 192 28.20 -7.90 -2.09
C ALA A 192 27.06 -8.78 -2.66
N GLY A 193 26.75 -8.58 -3.94
CA GLY A 193 25.89 -9.45 -4.70
C GLY A 193 26.47 -9.67 -6.08
N ARG A 194 26.35 -10.89 -6.59
CA ARG A 194 26.72 -11.24 -7.95
C ARG A 194 25.47 -11.51 -8.78
N LEU A 195 25.63 -11.57 -10.11
CA LEU A 195 24.53 -11.84 -11.03
C LEU A 195 23.92 -13.24 -10.85
N HIS A 196 24.75 -14.18 -10.43
CA HIS A 196 24.37 -15.57 -10.17
C HIS A 196 24.89 -16.01 -8.81
N VAL A 197 24.30 -17.07 -8.28
CA VAL A 197 24.81 -17.76 -7.11
C VAL A 197 26.07 -18.51 -7.53
N ASP A 198 27.22 -18.11 -7.00
CA ASP A 198 28.51 -18.78 -7.21
C ASP A 198 29.17 -19.12 -5.87
N GLU A 199 30.12 -20.01 -5.90
CA GLU A 199 30.76 -20.56 -4.69
C GLU A 199 31.61 -19.52 -3.97
N GLU A 200 32.28 -18.61 -4.70
CA GLU A 200 33.09 -17.54 -4.11
C GLU A 200 32.23 -16.57 -3.29
N LEU A 201 31.04 -16.19 -3.81
CA LEU A 201 30.09 -15.36 -3.07
C LEU A 201 29.62 -16.08 -1.82
N MET A 202 29.25 -17.35 -1.94
CA MET A 202 28.75 -18.13 -0.81
C MET A 202 29.81 -18.31 0.27
N ASP A 203 31.08 -18.52 -0.10
CA ASP A 203 32.19 -18.65 0.85
C ASP A 203 32.47 -17.31 1.56
N GLU A 204 32.45 -16.19 0.85
CA GLU A 204 32.57 -14.87 1.46
C GLU A 204 31.45 -14.65 2.50
N LEU A 205 30.21 -14.92 2.13
CA LEU A 205 29.06 -14.74 3.02
C LEU A 205 29.11 -15.71 4.24
N ARG A 206 29.56 -16.94 4.05
CA ARG A 206 29.81 -17.90 5.15
C ARG A 206 30.89 -17.37 6.11
N ASN A 207 31.98 -16.81 5.56
CA ASN A 207 33.07 -16.25 6.35
C ASN A 207 32.60 -15.01 7.15
N ILE A 208 31.82 -14.11 6.55
CA ILE A 208 31.21 -12.98 7.27
C ILE A 208 30.27 -13.51 8.38
N LYS A 209 29.37 -14.47 8.06
CA LYS A 209 28.47 -15.11 9.04
C LYS A 209 29.26 -15.69 10.22
N ALA A 210 30.30 -16.48 9.96
CA ALA A 210 31.14 -17.09 11.00
C ALA A 210 31.85 -16.03 11.87
N ALA A 211 32.24 -14.90 11.27
CA ALA A 211 33.02 -13.86 11.94
C ALA A 211 32.21 -13.01 12.92
N VAL A 212 30.93 -12.71 12.61
CA VAL A 212 30.11 -11.77 13.39
C VAL A 212 28.85 -12.42 13.99
N ASN A 213 28.55 -13.65 13.64
CA ASN A 213 27.37 -14.40 14.10
C ASN A 213 26.09 -13.56 14.08
N PRO A 214 25.60 -13.16 12.89
CA PRO A 214 24.46 -12.25 12.76
C PRO A 214 23.20 -12.85 13.40
N ASN A 215 22.40 -11.99 14.06
CA ASN A 215 21.11 -12.37 14.63
C ASN A 215 20.04 -12.57 13.53
N GLU A 216 20.20 -11.85 12.43
CA GLU A 216 19.35 -11.94 11.26
C GLU A 216 20.19 -12.03 9.98
N ILE A 217 19.83 -12.97 9.12
CA ILE A 217 20.30 -13.04 7.74
C ILE A 217 19.08 -12.86 6.85
N LEU A 218 18.91 -11.65 6.33
CA LEU A 218 17.78 -11.29 5.48
C LEU A 218 18.15 -11.43 4.01
N LEU A 219 17.52 -12.38 3.33
CA LEU A 219 17.62 -12.50 1.89
C LEU A 219 16.75 -11.46 1.20
N VAL A 220 17.37 -10.58 0.45
CA VAL A 220 16.68 -9.58 -0.38
C VAL A 220 16.45 -10.15 -1.76
N VAL A 221 15.21 -10.25 -2.18
CA VAL A 221 14.79 -10.88 -3.43
C VAL A 221 13.92 -9.93 -4.24
N ASP A 222 14.23 -9.79 -5.51
CA ASP A 222 13.38 -9.08 -6.48
C ASP A 222 12.16 -9.95 -6.83
N ALA A 223 10.97 -9.48 -6.50
CA ALA A 223 9.73 -10.22 -6.76
C ALA A 223 9.45 -10.40 -8.27
N MET A 224 10.01 -9.54 -9.12
CA MET A 224 9.75 -9.57 -10.56
C MET A 224 10.44 -10.72 -11.31
N ILE A 225 11.46 -11.34 -10.72
CA ILE A 225 12.21 -12.44 -11.37
C ILE A 225 11.53 -13.82 -11.26
N GLY A 226 10.32 -13.89 -10.68
CA GLY A 226 9.49 -15.09 -10.69
C GLY A 226 10.17 -16.31 -10.03
N GLN A 227 10.22 -17.45 -10.76
CA GLN A 227 10.80 -18.71 -10.23
C GLN A 227 12.30 -18.61 -9.93
N ASP A 228 13.06 -17.75 -10.60
CA ASP A 228 14.48 -17.57 -10.28
C ASP A 228 14.68 -16.98 -8.88
N ALA A 229 13.72 -16.21 -8.38
CA ALA A 229 13.69 -15.77 -6.99
C ALA A 229 13.66 -16.94 -6.01
N VAL A 230 12.87 -17.97 -6.33
CA VAL A 230 12.70 -19.16 -5.50
C VAL A 230 13.95 -20.02 -5.53
N ASN A 231 14.55 -20.19 -6.72
CA ASN A 231 15.79 -20.94 -6.90
C ASN A 231 16.95 -20.28 -6.13
N ALA A 232 17.07 -18.95 -6.25
CA ALA A 232 18.05 -18.19 -5.49
C ALA A 232 17.80 -18.32 -3.98
N ALA A 233 16.56 -18.20 -3.53
CA ALA A 233 16.21 -18.32 -2.12
C ALA A 233 16.61 -19.69 -1.55
N SER A 234 16.37 -20.77 -2.29
CA SER A 234 16.78 -22.11 -1.87
C SER A 234 18.30 -22.24 -1.73
N ALA A 235 19.07 -21.72 -2.71
CA ALA A 235 20.52 -21.78 -2.69
C ALA A 235 21.13 -20.94 -1.53
N PHE A 236 20.59 -19.74 -1.28
CA PHE A 236 21.03 -18.92 -0.14
C PHE A 236 20.66 -19.56 1.21
N ASP A 237 19.49 -20.21 1.29
CA ASP A 237 19.08 -20.90 2.51
C ASP A 237 19.97 -22.10 2.82
N GLU A 238 20.26 -22.93 1.81
CA GLU A 238 21.15 -24.08 1.95
C GLU A 238 22.57 -23.65 2.38
N ALA A 239 23.09 -22.55 1.83
CA ALA A 239 24.44 -22.09 2.14
C ALA A 239 24.54 -21.34 3.47
N LEU A 240 23.52 -20.58 3.88
CA LEU A 240 23.60 -19.61 4.96
C LEU A 240 22.58 -19.85 6.08
N ASP A 241 21.59 -20.73 5.90
CA ASP A 241 20.46 -20.88 6.84
C ASP A 241 19.85 -19.50 7.14
N ILE A 242 19.26 -18.88 6.11
CA ILE A 242 18.68 -17.54 6.20
C ILE A 242 17.56 -17.51 7.25
N THR A 243 17.37 -16.39 7.92
CA THR A 243 16.34 -16.23 8.98
C THR A 243 15.04 -15.63 8.48
N GLY A 244 15.06 -15.04 7.31
CA GLY A 244 13.90 -14.46 6.67
C GLY A 244 14.20 -13.86 5.32
N VAL A 245 13.13 -13.47 4.63
CA VAL A 245 13.17 -12.92 3.28
C VAL A 245 12.56 -11.52 3.28
N MET A 246 13.13 -10.65 2.47
CA MET A 246 12.61 -9.34 2.14
C MET A 246 12.34 -9.27 0.64
N LEU A 247 11.07 -9.11 0.25
CA LEU A 247 10.69 -8.94 -1.15
C LEU A 247 10.78 -7.48 -1.56
N THR A 248 11.36 -7.22 -2.72
CA THR A 248 11.51 -5.89 -3.30
C THR A 248 10.76 -5.77 -4.61
N LYS A 249 10.53 -4.54 -5.07
CA LYS A 249 9.86 -4.23 -6.34
C LYS A 249 8.46 -4.84 -6.50
N LEU A 250 7.79 -5.06 -5.37
CA LEU A 250 6.46 -5.64 -5.37
C LEU A 250 5.42 -4.74 -6.06
N ASP A 251 5.68 -3.44 -6.09
CA ASP A 251 4.90 -2.43 -6.81
C ASP A 251 4.90 -2.64 -8.34
N GLY A 252 5.99 -3.21 -8.89
CA GLY A 252 6.11 -3.58 -10.30
C GLY A 252 5.68 -5.02 -10.62
N ASP A 253 5.45 -5.86 -9.62
CA ASP A 253 5.10 -7.26 -9.82
C ASP A 253 3.58 -7.45 -9.95
N ALA A 254 3.14 -7.64 -11.20
CA ALA A 254 1.76 -7.97 -11.51
C ALA A 254 1.40 -9.45 -11.26
N ARG A 255 2.39 -10.33 -11.10
CA ARG A 255 2.21 -11.78 -11.01
C ARG A 255 2.14 -12.29 -9.58
N GLY A 256 3.10 -11.92 -8.73
CA GLY A 256 3.12 -12.26 -7.30
C GLY A 256 3.52 -13.68 -6.94
N GLY A 257 3.95 -14.50 -7.90
CA GLY A 257 4.24 -15.90 -7.69
C GLY A 257 5.40 -16.16 -6.73
N ALA A 258 6.40 -15.28 -6.71
CA ALA A 258 7.54 -15.38 -5.78
C ALA A 258 7.07 -15.32 -4.31
N ALA A 259 6.17 -14.39 -3.97
CA ALA A 259 5.64 -14.26 -2.61
C ALA A 259 4.93 -15.53 -2.12
N LEU A 260 4.19 -16.21 -3.01
CA LEU A 260 3.47 -17.44 -2.69
C LEU A 260 4.40 -18.67 -2.62
N SER A 261 5.52 -18.67 -3.35
CA SER A 261 6.39 -19.85 -3.49
C SER A 261 7.55 -19.89 -2.49
N ILE A 262 8.14 -18.74 -2.14
CA ILE A 262 9.36 -18.66 -1.34
C ILE A 262 9.17 -19.34 0.02
N LYS A 263 8.14 -18.97 0.78
CA LYS A 263 7.86 -19.56 2.09
C LYS A 263 7.60 -21.06 2.00
N ALA A 264 6.81 -21.47 1.00
CA ALA A 264 6.46 -22.89 0.83
C ALA A 264 7.65 -23.79 0.47
N ILE A 265 8.66 -23.24 -0.22
CA ILE A 265 9.83 -24.00 -0.67
C ILE A 265 10.96 -23.93 0.32
N THR A 266 11.30 -22.75 0.86
CA THR A 266 12.41 -22.56 1.80
C THR A 266 12.03 -22.83 3.25
N GLY A 267 10.74 -22.78 3.59
CA GLY A 267 10.29 -22.78 4.99
C GLY A 267 10.57 -21.47 5.74
N LYS A 268 11.26 -20.49 5.12
CA LYS A 268 11.64 -19.23 5.76
C LYS A 268 10.57 -18.15 5.59
N PRO A 269 10.29 -17.35 6.65
CA PRO A 269 9.25 -16.35 6.59
C PRO A 269 9.64 -15.15 5.74
N ILE A 270 8.67 -14.59 5.03
CA ILE A 270 8.80 -13.24 4.48
C ILE A 270 8.55 -12.28 5.64
N LYS A 271 9.49 -11.36 5.90
CA LYS A 271 9.41 -10.41 7.03
C LYS A 271 9.04 -9.00 6.57
N PHE A 272 9.57 -8.57 5.42
CA PHE A 272 9.36 -7.23 4.89
C PHE A 272 9.10 -7.23 3.40
N ILE A 273 8.44 -6.17 2.93
CA ILE A 273 8.21 -5.88 1.52
C ILE A 273 8.58 -4.44 1.20
N GLY A 274 9.28 -4.25 0.08
CA GLY A 274 9.50 -2.96 -0.54
C GLY A 274 8.36 -2.65 -1.52
N VAL A 275 7.67 -1.56 -1.28
CA VAL A 275 6.44 -1.18 -2.00
C VAL A 275 6.61 0.10 -2.84
N GLY A 276 7.82 0.42 -3.25
CA GLY A 276 8.13 1.58 -4.07
C GLY A 276 9.58 2.06 -3.92
N GLU A 277 9.97 3.09 -4.64
CA GLU A 277 11.35 3.60 -4.66
C GLU A 277 11.71 4.50 -3.47
N LYS A 278 10.73 5.18 -2.87
CA LYS A 278 10.96 6.11 -1.76
C LYS A 278 11.60 5.42 -0.56
N LEU A 279 12.41 6.16 0.20
CA LEU A 279 13.16 5.62 1.35
C LEU A 279 12.28 5.25 2.56
N ASP A 280 11.02 5.61 2.55
CA ASP A 280 9.98 5.21 3.52
C ASP A 280 9.06 4.09 3.01
N ALA A 281 9.21 3.69 1.72
CA ALA A 281 8.38 2.68 1.08
C ALA A 281 8.81 1.25 1.45
N ILE A 282 8.59 0.88 2.72
CA ILE A 282 8.79 -0.45 3.29
C ILE A 282 7.64 -0.77 4.24
N GLU A 283 7.15 -1.99 4.18
CA GLU A 283 6.08 -2.49 5.06
C GLU A 283 6.47 -3.83 5.66
N ILE A 284 5.93 -4.14 6.85
CA ILE A 284 5.98 -5.50 7.42
C ILE A 284 5.10 -6.39 6.54
N PHE A 285 5.56 -7.59 6.26
CA PHE A 285 4.77 -8.56 5.52
C PHE A 285 3.69 -9.18 6.42
N HIS A 286 2.45 -8.95 6.06
CA HIS A 286 1.28 -9.53 6.73
C HIS A 286 0.60 -10.53 5.79
N PRO A 287 0.76 -11.85 6.02
CA PRO A 287 0.20 -12.89 5.15
C PRO A 287 -1.31 -12.76 4.90
N ASP A 288 -2.08 -12.48 5.94
CA ASP A 288 -3.52 -12.31 5.91
C ASP A 288 -3.97 -11.13 5.01
N ARG A 289 -3.28 -9.99 5.14
CA ARG A 289 -3.54 -8.80 4.32
C ARG A 289 -3.15 -9.03 2.87
N MET A 290 -2.05 -9.73 2.67
CA MET A 290 -1.57 -10.06 1.33
C MET A 290 -2.52 -11.03 0.63
N ALA A 291 -2.99 -12.07 1.31
CA ALA A 291 -4.03 -12.96 0.81
C ALA A 291 -5.29 -12.18 0.42
N SER A 292 -5.77 -11.30 1.30
CA SER A 292 -6.94 -10.46 1.04
C SER A 292 -6.76 -9.54 -0.17
N ARG A 293 -5.56 -8.96 -0.38
CA ARG A 293 -5.23 -8.17 -1.58
C ARG A 293 -5.29 -9.01 -2.85
N ILE A 294 -4.63 -10.17 -2.85
CA ILE A 294 -4.59 -11.10 -4.00
C ILE A 294 -6.01 -11.56 -4.38
N LEU A 295 -6.88 -11.76 -3.40
CA LEU A 295 -8.27 -12.17 -3.62
C LEU A 295 -9.22 -11.01 -3.97
N GLY A 296 -8.72 -9.78 -4.11
CA GLY A 296 -9.53 -8.61 -4.42
C GLY A 296 -10.48 -8.16 -3.31
N MET A 297 -10.25 -8.61 -2.06
CA MET A 297 -11.05 -8.23 -0.89
C MET A 297 -10.60 -6.92 -0.24
N GLY A 298 -9.51 -6.34 -0.72
CA GLY A 298 -8.92 -5.10 -0.22
C GLY A 298 -8.11 -5.26 1.06
N ASP A 299 -7.43 -4.19 1.46
CA ASP A 299 -6.59 -4.15 2.66
C ASP A 299 -7.00 -2.94 3.53
N VAL A 300 -8.15 -3.07 4.17
CA VAL A 300 -8.71 -2.00 5.02
C VAL A 300 -7.86 -1.79 6.29
N LEU A 301 -7.24 -2.85 6.81
CA LEU A 301 -6.43 -2.77 8.03
C LEU A 301 -5.15 -1.95 7.82
N SER A 302 -4.44 -2.16 6.72
CA SER A 302 -3.27 -1.33 6.38
C SER A 302 -3.63 0.14 6.17
N LEU A 303 -4.82 0.43 5.63
CA LEU A 303 -5.33 1.79 5.51
C LEU A 303 -5.58 2.43 6.87
N ILE A 304 -6.21 1.69 7.79
CA ILE A 304 -6.47 2.17 9.16
C ILE A 304 -5.16 2.43 9.90
N GLU A 305 -4.16 1.53 9.79
CA GLU A 305 -2.86 1.72 10.44
C GLU A 305 -2.09 2.92 9.86
N LYS A 306 -2.09 3.09 8.53
CA LYS A 306 -1.49 4.30 7.92
C LYS A 306 -2.21 5.57 8.37
N ALA A 307 -3.53 5.53 8.46
CA ALA A 307 -4.32 6.64 8.98
C ALA A 307 -3.97 6.93 10.45
N GLN A 308 -3.91 5.91 11.30
CA GLN A 308 -3.56 6.06 12.71
C GLN A 308 -2.12 6.57 12.92
N ALA A 309 -1.15 6.10 12.12
CA ALA A 309 0.23 6.58 12.19
C ALA A 309 0.39 8.05 11.76
N THR A 310 -0.53 8.56 10.95
CA THR A 310 -0.47 9.94 10.40
C THR A 310 -1.31 10.92 11.23
N ILE A 311 -2.27 10.41 11.99
CA ILE A 311 -3.17 11.21 12.83
C ILE A 311 -2.51 11.39 14.20
N ASP A 312 -2.10 12.63 14.47
CA ASP A 312 -1.75 13.09 15.81
C ASP A 312 -3.04 13.09 16.65
N GLU A 313 -3.10 12.21 17.66
CA GLU A 313 -4.32 12.02 18.48
C GLU A 313 -4.80 13.34 19.12
N GLU A 314 -3.89 14.25 19.47
CA GLU A 314 -4.25 15.55 20.02
C GLU A 314 -4.94 16.42 18.96
N LYS A 315 -4.40 16.44 17.73
CA LYS A 315 -5.02 17.18 16.62
C LYS A 315 -6.36 16.59 16.19
N ALA A 316 -6.51 15.26 16.26
CA ALA A 316 -7.79 14.60 15.98
C ALA A 316 -8.86 14.99 17.00
N LYS A 317 -8.52 15.02 18.31
CA LYS A 317 -9.41 15.48 19.38
C LYS A 317 -9.76 16.96 19.27
N GLU A 318 -8.78 17.80 18.90
CA GLU A 318 -9.04 19.22 18.64
C GLU A 318 -9.98 19.43 17.45
N LEU A 319 -9.76 18.68 16.35
CA LEU A 319 -10.60 18.73 15.17
C LEU A 319 -12.03 18.27 15.48
N GLU A 320 -12.20 17.18 16.24
CA GLU A 320 -13.51 16.73 16.71
C GLU A 320 -14.22 17.79 17.55
N GLN A 321 -13.52 18.45 18.46
CA GLN A 321 -14.09 19.55 19.26
C GLN A 321 -14.47 20.76 18.40
N LYS A 322 -13.65 21.12 17.40
CA LYS A 322 -13.93 22.19 16.44
C LYS A 322 -15.16 21.87 15.58
N ILE A 323 -15.28 20.62 15.15
CA ILE A 323 -16.44 20.11 14.40
C ILE A 323 -17.71 20.18 15.26
N ARG A 324 -17.66 19.70 16.51
CA ARG A 324 -18.80 19.78 17.45
C ARG A 324 -19.23 21.23 17.72
N LYS A 325 -18.27 22.16 17.78
CA LYS A 325 -18.52 23.60 18.01
C LYS A 325 -18.85 24.38 16.72
N ASN A 326 -19.04 23.74 15.57
CA ASN A 326 -19.27 24.38 14.26
C ASN A 326 -18.18 25.41 13.86
N ARG A 327 -16.93 25.19 14.24
CA ARG A 327 -15.78 26.08 14.00
C ARG A 327 -14.78 25.51 12.98
N PHE A 328 -15.24 24.70 12.01
CA PHE A 328 -14.40 24.19 10.95
C PHE A 328 -14.00 25.32 9.99
N THR A 329 -12.69 25.54 9.83
CA THR A 329 -12.09 26.66 9.09
C THR A 329 -11.43 26.19 7.78
N LEU A 330 -11.06 27.13 6.90
CA LEU A 330 -10.24 26.83 5.71
C LEU A 330 -8.82 26.39 6.10
N GLN A 331 -8.30 26.79 7.27
CA GLN A 331 -7.04 26.28 7.78
C GLN A 331 -7.16 24.80 8.16
N ASP A 332 -8.22 24.39 8.86
CA ASP A 332 -8.47 22.99 9.18
C ASP A 332 -8.64 22.14 7.91
N PHE A 333 -9.25 22.71 6.87
CA PHE A 333 -9.37 22.06 5.56
C PHE A 333 -8.00 21.85 4.87
N TYR A 334 -7.13 22.86 4.94
CA TYR A 334 -5.75 22.74 4.45
C TYR A 334 -4.97 21.68 5.20
N ASP A 335 -5.05 21.67 6.54
CA ASP A 335 -4.36 20.69 7.38
C ASP A 335 -4.84 19.27 7.08
N GLN A 336 -6.14 19.10 6.76
CA GLN A 336 -6.70 17.84 6.31
C GLN A 336 -6.13 17.37 4.94
N ILE A 337 -5.98 18.30 3.98
CA ILE A 337 -5.34 18.00 2.68
C ILE A 337 -3.89 17.56 2.90
N GLN A 338 -3.15 18.24 3.77
CA GLN A 338 -1.76 17.88 4.09
C GLN A 338 -1.67 16.50 4.76
N ALA A 339 -2.58 16.19 5.67
CA ALA A 339 -2.67 14.86 6.29
C ALA A 339 -2.94 13.78 5.24
N THR A 340 -3.88 14.02 4.32
CA THR A 340 -4.20 13.09 3.23
C THR A 340 -3.00 12.86 2.31
N LYS A 341 -2.26 13.91 1.94
CA LYS A 341 -1.02 13.77 1.15
C LYS A 341 0.05 12.92 1.84
N LYS A 342 0.16 13.02 3.17
CA LYS A 342 1.10 12.19 3.96
C LYS A 342 0.69 10.72 4.03
N MET A 343 -0.58 10.38 3.81
CA MET A 343 -1.08 9.00 3.80
C MET A 343 -0.74 8.23 2.51
N GLY A 344 -0.22 8.90 1.49
CA GLY A 344 0.10 8.34 0.18
C GLY A 344 -0.70 8.97 -0.96
N SER A 345 -0.49 8.48 -2.20
CA SER A 345 -1.26 8.93 -3.34
C SER A 345 -2.75 8.52 -3.21
N MET A 346 -3.65 9.27 -3.83
CA MET A 346 -5.08 8.90 -3.86
C MET A 346 -5.30 7.54 -4.53
N GLY A 347 -4.45 7.17 -5.51
CA GLY A 347 -4.41 5.86 -6.13
C GLY A 347 -4.08 4.75 -5.11
N ASP A 348 -3.10 4.97 -4.22
CA ASP A 348 -2.74 4.03 -3.15
C ASP A 348 -3.88 3.80 -2.15
N ILE A 349 -4.63 4.86 -1.84
CA ILE A 349 -5.76 4.79 -0.89
C ILE A 349 -6.94 4.03 -1.53
N LEU A 350 -7.28 4.37 -2.78
CA LEU A 350 -8.38 3.75 -3.52
C LEU A 350 -8.10 2.29 -3.89
N GLY A 351 -6.84 1.96 -4.20
CA GLY A 351 -6.41 0.59 -4.48
C GLY A 351 -6.53 -0.37 -3.30
N LYS A 352 -6.61 0.16 -2.07
CA LYS A 352 -6.78 -0.63 -0.83
C LYS A 352 -8.24 -0.81 -0.41
N LEU A 353 -9.19 -0.11 -1.05
CA LEU A 353 -10.60 -0.22 -0.73
C LEU A 353 -11.25 -1.39 -1.50
N PRO A 354 -12.01 -2.28 -0.82
CA PRO A 354 -12.67 -3.41 -1.45
C PRO A 354 -13.69 -2.95 -2.50
N GLY A 355 -13.60 -3.50 -3.72
CA GLY A 355 -14.55 -3.24 -4.81
C GLY A 355 -14.31 -1.98 -5.64
N LEU A 356 -13.28 -1.17 -5.34
CA LEU A 356 -12.89 0.03 -6.09
C LEU A 356 -11.57 -0.13 -6.85
N SER A 357 -10.77 -1.14 -6.50
CA SER A 357 -9.54 -1.49 -7.22
C SER A 357 -9.86 -1.82 -8.69
N GLY A 358 -9.20 -1.13 -9.62
CA GLY A 358 -9.33 -1.35 -11.06
C GLY A 358 -10.53 -0.70 -11.77
N LYS A 359 -11.41 0.07 -11.08
CA LYS A 359 -12.58 0.73 -11.71
C LYS A 359 -12.43 2.23 -11.93
N LEU A 360 -11.38 2.84 -11.43
CA LEU A 360 -11.11 4.26 -11.61
C LEU A 360 -9.83 4.44 -12.43
N ASP A 361 -9.94 5.19 -13.50
CA ASP A 361 -8.82 5.57 -14.36
C ASP A 361 -7.90 6.51 -13.54
N GLU A 362 -6.67 6.09 -13.23
CA GLU A 362 -5.69 6.89 -12.50
C GLU A 362 -5.42 8.25 -13.16
N SER A 363 -5.65 8.34 -14.48
CA SER A 363 -5.53 9.59 -15.24
C SER A 363 -6.57 10.65 -14.87
N GLN A 364 -7.64 10.29 -14.17
CA GLN A 364 -8.70 11.22 -13.75
C GLN A 364 -8.54 11.75 -12.30
N LEU A 365 -7.61 11.19 -11.55
CA LEU A 365 -7.24 11.64 -10.20
C LEU A 365 -6.06 12.60 -10.29
N ASP A 366 -6.36 13.83 -10.66
CA ASP A 366 -5.37 14.87 -10.94
C ASP A 366 -4.75 15.39 -9.61
N ASP A 367 -3.50 14.99 -9.31
CA ASP A 367 -2.69 15.56 -8.22
C ASP A 367 -2.60 17.09 -8.34
N ASN A 368 -2.80 17.65 -9.53
CA ASN A 368 -2.87 19.07 -9.80
C ASN A 368 -4.09 19.75 -9.11
N MET A 369 -5.17 19.01 -8.84
CA MET A 369 -6.35 19.59 -8.19
C MET A 369 -6.06 19.93 -6.72
N PHE A 370 -5.31 19.10 -6.02
CA PHE A 370 -4.85 19.40 -4.66
C PHE A 370 -3.82 20.52 -4.63
N ALA A 371 -2.90 20.56 -5.61
CA ALA A 371 -1.92 21.62 -5.73
C ALA A 371 -2.58 22.99 -5.96
N LYS A 372 -3.59 23.06 -6.80
CA LYS A 372 -4.37 24.31 -7.02
C LYS A 372 -5.12 24.75 -5.76
N THR A 373 -5.78 23.82 -5.07
CA THR A 373 -6.50 24.10 -3.83
C THR A 373 -5.56 24.62 -2.74
N GLU A 374 -4.41 24.00 -2.61
CA GLU A 374 -3.34 24.40 -1.68
C GLU A 374 -2.83 25.82 -2.01
N ALA A 375 -2.50 26.09 -3.27
CA ALA A 375 -2.03 27.40 -3.71
C ALA A 375 -3.06 28.52 -3.39
N ILE A 376 -4.36 28.24 -3.61
CA ILE A 376 -5.44 29.19 -3.29
C ILE A 376 -5.49 29.46 -1.79
N ILE A 377 -5.47 28.42 -0.93
CA ILE A 377 -5.55 28.61 0.51
C ILE A 377 -4.28 29.30 1.06
N LEU A 378 -3.09 28.96 0.54
CA LEU A 378 -1.84 29.61 0.93
C LEU A 378 -1.78 31.09 0.54
N SER A 379 -2.48 31.49 -0.52
CA SER A 379 -2.60 32.90 -0.95
C SER A 379 -3.56 33.73 -0.09
N MET A 380 -4.29 33.09 0.84
CA MET A 380 -5.16 33.76 1.80
C MET A 380 -4.37 34.20 3.03
N THR A 381 -4.78 35.31 3.66
CA THR A 381 -4.26 35.73 4.96
C THR A 381 -4.76 34.81 6.07
N LYS A 382 -4.09 34.77 7.24
CA LYS A 382 -4.53 33.96 8.39
C LYS A 382 -5.99 34.22 8.75
N LYS A 383 -6.40 35.50 8.83
CA LYS A 383 -7.79 35.90 9.13
C LYS A 383 -8.79 35.35 8.10
N GLU A 384 -8.43 35.34 6.82
CA GLU A 384 -9.29 34.81 5.75
C GLU A 384 -9.39 33.29 5.77
N ARG A 385 -8.35 32.59 6.24
CA ARG A 385 -8.39 31.12 6.46
C ARG A 385 -9.24 30.74 7.65
N GLU A 386 -9.25 31.60 8.70
CA GLU A 386 -10.08 31.38 9.89
C GLU A 386 -11.55 31.74 9.64
N ASP A 387 -11.83 32.78 8.86
CA ASP A 387 -13.18 33.24 8.56
C ASP A 387 -13.36 33.51 7.05
N ALA A 388 -13.93 32.53 6.37
CA ALA A 388 -14.23 32.61 4.93
C ALA A 388 -15.24 33.71 4.56
N SER A 389 -16.04 34.22 5.51
CA SER A 389 -17.01 35.29 5.27
C SER A 389 -16.34 36.62 4.93
N LEU A 390 -15.10 36.80 5.32
CA LEU A 390 -14.31 38.00 5.00
C LEU A 390 -13.90 38.08 3.52
N ILE A 391 -14.04 36.99 2.75
CA ILE A 391 -13.56 36.93 1.36
C ILE A 391 -14.56 37.53 0.39
N ASN A 392 -14.50 38.85 0.23
CA ASN A 392 -15.30 39.61 -0.74
C ASN A 392 -14.72 39.53 -2.16
N ALA A 393 -15.38 40.17 -3.13
CA ALA A 393 -14.99 40.12 -4.54
C ALA A 393 -13.57 40.66 -4.83
N SER A 394 -13.12 41.70 -4.13
CA SER A 394 -11.77 42.24 -4.26
C SER A 394 -10.71 41.24 -3.74
N ARG A 395 -10.97 40.65 -2.59
CA ARG A 395 -10.08 39.62 -1.99
C ARG A 395 -10.00 38.36 -2.86
N ARG A 396 -11.12 37.93 -3.47
CA ARG A 396 -11.11 36.78 -4.42
C ARG A 396 -10.20 37.06 -5.63
N ARG A 397 -10.22 38.30 -6.18
CA ARG A 397 -9.28 38.66 -7.27
C ARG A 397 -7.83 38.60 -6.81
N ARG A 398 -7.52 39.17 -5.65
CA ARG A 398 -6.17 39.13 -5.07
C ARG A 398 -5.69 37.70 -4.82
N ILE A 399 -6.52 36.83 -4.23
CA ILE A 399 -6.22 35.43 -3.97
C ILE A 399 -5.98 34.69 -5.28
N ALA A 400 -6.82 34.89 -6.29
CA ALA A 400 -6.66 34.29 -7.60
C ALA A 400 -5.33 34.70 -8.27
N MET A 401 -4.97 35.98 -8.22
CA MET A 401 -3.70 36.47 -8.75
C MET A 401 -2.50 35.88 -7.98
N GLY A 402 -2.57 35.84 -6.65
CA GLY A 402 -1.48 35.31 -5.80
C GLY A 402 -1.27 33.80 -5.92
N SER A 403 -2.32 33.05 -6.27
CA SER A 403 -2.26 31.58 -6.44
C SER A 403 -2.01 31.15 -7.89
N GLY A 404 -1.95 32.06 -8.85
CA GLY A 404 -1.86 31.72 -10.26
C GLY A 404 -3.09 31.00 -10.80
N THR A 405 -4.27 31.20 -10.15
CA THR A 405 -5.55 30.57 -10.53
C THR A 405 -6.57 31.59 -10.97
N THR A 406 -7.77 31.14 -11.35
CA THR A 406 -8.85 32.03 -11.75
C THR A 406 -9.78 32.38 -10.58
N VAL A 407 -10.53 33.48 -10.69
CA VAL A 407 -11.60 33.83 -9.72
C VAL A 407 -12.68 32.73 -9.66
N ALA A 408 -12.90 32.03 -10.78
CA ALA A 408 -13.82 30.90 -10.85
C ALA A 408 -13.34 29.74 -9.94
N ASP A 409 -12.03 29.42 -9.94
CA ASP A 409 -11.44 28.37 -9.09
C ASP A 409 -11.58 28.73 -7.61
N VAL A 410 -11.33 30.00 -7.25
CA VAL A 410 -11.51 30.46 -5.86
C VAL A 410 -12.99 30.35 -5.44
N ASN A 411 -13.94 30.69 -6.32
CA ASN A 411 -15.36 30.51 -6.03
C ASN A 411 -15.77 29.05 -5.90
N ALA A 412 -15.22 28.16 -6.72
CA ALA A 412 -15.45 26.72 -6.65
C ALA A 412 -14.99 26.16 -5.30
N LEU A 413 -13.77 26.53 -4.86
CA LEU A 413 -13.24 26.12 -3.56
C LEU A 413 -14.12 26.61 -2.40
N LEU A 414 -14.53 27.89 -2.41
CA LEU A 414 -15.38 28.44 -1.35
C LEU A 414 -16.75 27.76 -1.31
N LYS A 415 -17.30 27.39 -2.48
CA LYS A 415 -18.55 26.62 -2.58
C LYS A 415 -18.39 25.20 -2.01
N GLN A 416 -17.31 24.51 -2.36
CA GLN A 416 -17.00 23.19 -1.82
C GLN A 416 -16.83 23.23 -0.29
N PHE A 417 -16.09 24.21 0.21
CA PHE A 417 -15.90 24.43 1.64
C PHE A 417 -17.25 24.68 2.36
N GLY A 418 -18.15 25.51 1.81
CA GLY A 418 -19.48 25.74 2.35
C GLY A 418 -20.37 24.50 2.38
N MET A 419 -20.28 23.65 1.35
CA MET A 419 -20.96 22.34 1.33
C MET A 419 -20.43 21.42 2.44
N MET A 420 -19.11 21.38 2.62
CA MET A 420 -18.48 20.58 3.65
C MET A 420 -18.85 21.05 5.07
N GLN A 421 -18.87 22.37 5.33
CA GLN A 421 -19.37 22.94 6.58
C GLN A 421 -20.82 22.53 6.86
N THR A 422 -21.65 22.52 5.82
CA THR A 422 -23.07 22.13 5.96
C THR A 422 -23.21 20.65 6.29
N LEU A 423 -22.45 19.77 5.64
CA LEU A 423 -22.39 18.34 5.94
C LEU A 423 -21.92 18.08 7.37
N THR A 424 -20.83 18.72 7.77
CA THR A 424 -20.27 18.64 9.12
C THR A 424 -21.30 19.08 10.18
N LYS A 425 -22.04 20.14 9.91
CA LYS A 425 -23.12 20.62 10.78
C LYS A 425 -24.31 19.67 10.88
N GLN A 426 -24.59 18.93 9.82
CA GLN A 426 -25.66 17.91 9.82
C GLN A 426 -25.24 16.65 10.60
N MET A 427 -23.99 16.23 10.45
CA MET A 427 -23.40 15.11 11.19
C MET A 427 -23.36 15.40 12.70
N SER A 428 -22.95 16.59 13.11
CA SER A 428 -22.90 17.00 14.53
C SER A 428 -24.27 17.05 15.20
N ARG A 429 -25.37 17.14 14.43
CA ARG A 429 -26.75 17.09 14.90
C ARG A 429 -27.41 15.71 14.85
N GLY A 430 -26.63 14.65 14.61
CA GLY A 430 -27.14 13.27 14.53
C GLY A 430 -28.03 12.98 13.33
N LYS A 431 -28.13 13.88 12.35
CA LYS A 431 -28.91 13.66 11.12
C LYS A 431 -27.97 13.24 10.00
N MET A 432 -27.89 11.95 9.74
CA MET A 432 -27.18 11.43 8.55
C MET A 432 -27.87 11.91 7.27
N PRO A 433 -27.13 12.53 6.32
CA PRO A 433 -27.68 12.90 5.02
C PRO A 433 -28.20 11.66 4.28
N ARG A 434 -29.35 11.76 3.62
CA ARG A 434 -29.98 10.64 2.90
C ARG A 434 -29.08 9.95 1.88
N GLY A 435 -28.13 10.70 1.26
CA GLY A 435 -27.15 10.15 0.32
C GLY A 435 -26.07 9.26 0.94
N LEU A 436 -25.68 9.50 2.19
CA LEU A 436 -24.66 8.69 2.89
C LEU A 436 -25.25 7.40 3.49
N LYS A 437 -26.57 7.38 3.73
CA LYS A 437 -27.29 6.19 4.19
C LYS A 437 -27.31 5.07 3.14
N GLY A 438 -27.26 5.43 1.84
CA GLY A 438 -27.12 4.48 0.73
C GLY A 438 -25.70 3.92 0.56
N LEU A 439 -24.70 4.64 1.04
CA LEU A 439 -23.29 4.24 0.92
C LEU A 439 -22.83 3.29 2.05
N LEU A 440 -23.42 3.40 3.25
CA LEU A 440 -23.03 2.65 4.45
C LEU A 440 -24.03 1.56 4.86
N GLY A 441 -25.20 1.52 4.27
CA GLY A 441 -26.27 0.61 4.65
C GLY A 441 -26.88 -0.13 3.48
N GLY A 442 -26.39 -1.32 3.17
CA GLY A 442 -27.12 -2.32 2.40
C GLY A 442 -26.79 -2.40 0.91
N GLY A 443 -26.44 -3.61 0.50
CA GLY A 443 -26.16 -4.03 -0.87
C GLY A 443 -27.17 -3.53 -1.91
N GLY A 444 -26.69 -2.78 -2.86
CA GLY A 444 -27.42 -2.29 -4.01
C GLY A 444 -26.52 -1.34 -4.79
N GLY A 445 -26.24 -1.70 -6.04
CA GLY A 445 -25.30 -1.04 -6.94
C GLY A 445 -25.39 0.48 -6.94
N LEU A 446 -24.26 1.11 -6.72
CA LEU A 446 -24.07 2.54 -6.94
C LEU A 446 -24.15 2.82 -8.44
N GLU A 447 -25.24 3.46 -8.88
CA GLU A 447 -25.22 4.20 -10.13
C GLU A 447 -24.24 5.38 -9.98
N MET A 448 -23.05 5.22 -10.56
CA MET A 448 -21.97 6.21 -10.54
C MET A 448 -22.25 7.48 -11.38
N ASN A 449 -23.44 7.63 -11.96
CA ASN A 449 -23.84 8.83 -12.69
C ASN A 449 -24.05 10.07 -11.82
N SER A 450 -24.22 9.93 -10.49
CA SER A 450 -24.47 11.09 -9.61
C SER A 450 -23.20 11.81 -9.15
N LEU A 451 -22.02 11.20 -9.25
CA LEU A 451 -20.74 11.85 -8.94
C LEU A 451 -20.12 12.55 -10.15
N GLY A 452 -20.44 12.10 -11.38
CA GLY A 452 -20.00 12.73 -12.62
C GLY A 452 -20.73 14.05 -12.93
N GLU A 453 -21.96 14.22 -12.46
CA GLU A 453 -22.71 15.48 -12.63
C GLU A 453 -22.27 16.60 -11.67
N MET A 454 -21.60 16.28 -10.56
CA MET A 454 -21.05 17.30 -9.66
C MET A 454 -19.81 18.02 -10.24
N GLY A 455 -19.15 17.47 -11.26
CA GLY A 455 -17.95 18.04 -11.90
C GLY A 455 -18.18 18.74 -13.26
N ARG A 456 -19.36 18.60 -13.87
CA ARG A 456 -19.64 19.11 -15.22
C ARG A 456 -20.63 20.30 -15.32
N GLY A 457 -20.79 21.06 -14.29
CA GLY A 457 -21.60 22.28 -14.29
C GLY A 457 -20.82 23.54 -14.65
N GLY A 458 -20.45 23.74 -15.92
CA GLY A 458 -19.91 25.03 -16.34
C GLY A 458 -19.14 24.99 -17.66
N PHE A 459 -19.84 25.02 -18.76
CA PHE A 459 -19.47 25.77 -19.97
C PHE A 459 -20.50 25.43 -21.07
N GLY A 460 -21.39 26.34 -21.31
CA GLY A 460 -22.28 26.35 -22.45
C GLY A 460 -22.79 27.78 -22.70
N MET A 461 -22.08 28.47 -23.58
CA MET A 461 -22.45 29.78 -24.08
C MET A 461 -23.81 29.75 -24.76
N GLY A 462 -24.55 30.86 -24.55
CA GLY A 462 -25.83 31.12 -25.14
C GLY A 462 -25.81 31.25 -26.66
N ALA A 463 -26.88 30.80 -27.26
CA ALA A 463 -27.36 31.30 -28.54
C ALA A 463 -28.88 31.43 -28.46
N HIS A 464 -29.34 32.68 -28.68
CA HIS A 464 -30.72 33.05 -28.83
C HIS A 464 -31.39 32.31 -30.00
N SER A 465 -32.58 31.75 -29.78
CA SER A 465 -33.64 31.93 -30.80
C SER A 465 -35.02 31.84 -30.16
N ALA A 466 -35.77 32.87 -30.47
CA ALA A 466 -37.17 33.02 -30.08
C ALA A 466 -38.05 32.04 -30.86
N GLY A 467 -39.00 31.45 -30.18
CA GLY A 467 -40.04 30.63 -30.78
C GLY A 467 -41.29 30.57 -29.92
N ARG A 468 -42.11 31.61 -30.04
CA ARG A 468 -43.49 31.68 -29.53
C ARG A 468 -44.32 30.59 -30.19
N GLN A 469 -44.99 29.75 -29.44
CA GLN A 469 -46.30 29.24 -29.88
C GLN A 469 -47.24 29.02 -28.68
N ARG A 470 -48.35 29.68 -28.82
CA ARG A 470 -49.60 29.67 -28.02
C ARG A 470 -50.45 28.45 -28.37
N LYS A 471 -51.40 28.18 -27.46
CA LYS A 471 -52.68 27.46 -27.56
C LYS A 471 -52.65 26.02 -27.06
N SER A 472 -53.70 25.52 -26.37
CA SER A 472 -55.07 26.02 -26.14
C SER A 472 -55.72 25.14 -25.08
N ASN A 473 -56.49 25.78 -24.20
CA ASN A 473 -57.51 25.17 -23.36
C ASN A 473 -58.54 24.38 -24.19
N LYS A 474 -58.92 23.16 -23.76
CA LYS A 474 -60.28 22.64 -24.00
C LYS A 474 -60.80 21.87 -22.80
N ARG A 475 -61.75 22.54 -22.11
CA ARG A 475 -62.77 21.92 -21.26
C ARG A 475 -63.69 21.01 -22.10
N LYS A 476 -64.07 19.84 -21.53
CA LYS A 476 -65.39 19.22 -21.72
C LYS A 476 -65.70 18.44 -20.45
N LYS A 477 -66.57 18.87 -19.72
CA LYS A 477 -67.96 18.76 -19.32
C LYS A 477 -68.61 17.38 -19.62
N LYS A 478 -68.97 16.70 -18.49
CA LYS A 478 -70.21 16.04 -18.08
C LYS A 478 -71.09 15.31 -19.11
N LYS A 479 -71.44 14.10 -18.74
CA LYS A 479 -72.76 13.43 -18.55
C LYS A 479 -72.61 12.02 -19.13
N ARG A 480 -72.95 11.00 -18.51
CA ARG A 480 -74.05 10.42 -17.67
C ARG A 480 -73.55 9.25 -16.88
#